data_5caa8fa5ca9eb9ffd5b88237a70b4e6a
#
_entry.id   5caa8fa5ca9eb9ffd5b88237a70b4e6a
#
_cell.length_a   1.000
_cell.length_b   1.000
_cell.length_c   1.000
_cell.angle_alpha   90.00
_cell.angle_beta   90.00
_cell.angle_gamma   90.00
#
_symmetry.space_group_name_H-M   'P 1'
#
loop_
_entity.id
_entity.type
_entity.pdbx_description
1 polymer ?
#
loop_
_entity_poly.entity_id
_entity_poly.type
_entity_poly.pdbx_seq_one_letter_code
_entity_poly.pdbx_strand_id
1 'polypeptide(L)'
;MTSLHEVALLRLAAQWVTGPRGTPAEAVRRLGALQGQDFPGAVISIALRTADRRRKDVEVALDDGEIVRSWPMRGTLHVLAAEDLRWMLDLLCTRVLAGLTARWAQLELTEADAERAREIVLATLTGDRRMRRTDLLAAIDDAGVATTGQRGAHLLGYLARTGTVCLGPTDGAGEQLFVLLDEWVRAPRRLSGDGPRPRAVGGRPPARRPGRAGPRAPGPRHPRR
;
A
#
# COMPACT_ATOMS: atom_id res chain seq x y z
N MET A 1 -28.04 11.14 33.81
CA MET A 1 -28.06 11.37 32.34
C MET A 1 -26.72 11.99 31.93
N THR A 2 -26.03 11.42 30.96
CA THR A 2 -24.75 11.98 30.46
C THR A 2 -25.01 13.27 29.69
N SER A 3 -24.34 14.35 30.05
CA SER A 3 -24.50 15.65 29.39
C SER A 3 -23.80 15.66 28.01
N LEU A 4 -24.20 16.56 27.11
CA LEU A 4 -23.54 16.75 25.82
C LEU A 4 -22.06 17.12 25.99
N HIS A 5 -21.71 17.84 27.04
CA HIS A 5 -20.33 18.18 27.38
C HIS A 5 -19.51 16.92 27.72
N GLU A 6 -20.05 16.05 28.58
CA GLU A 6 -19.38 14.77 28.91
C GLU A 6 -19.20 13.87 27.68
N VAL A 7 -20.20 13.81 26.78
CA VAL A 7 -20.08 13.10 25.52
C VAL A 7 -18.97 13.66 24.65
N ALA A 8 -18.83 15.00 24.57
CA ALA A 8 -17.76 15.64 23.82
C ALA A 8 -16.36 15.31 24.40
N LEU A 9 -16.21 15.35 25.73
CA LEU A 9 -14.96 14.96 26.39
C LEU A 9 -14.61 13.49 26.17
N LEU A 10 -15.61 12.58 26.28
CA LEU A 10 -15.40 11.16 26.00
C LEU A 10 -14.95 10.91 24.56
N ARG A 11 -15.50 11.64 23.59
CA ARG A 11 -15.08 11.56 22.18
C ARG A 11 -13.62 12.01 21.99
N LEU A 12 -13.22 13.11 22.63
CA LEU A 12 -11.83 13.58 22.58
C LEU A 12 -10.87 12.55 23.23
N ALA A 13 -11.28 11.97 24.34
CA ALA A 13 -10.51 10.92 25.00
C ALA A 13 -10.40 9.65 24.13
N ALA A 14 -11.51 9.19 23.54
CA ALA A 14 -11.52 8.02 22.64
C ALA A 14 -10.66 8.23 21.40
N GLN A 15 -10.56 9.45 20.90
CA GLN A 15 -9.67 9.83 19.79
C GLN A 15 -8.23 10.14 20.22
N TRP A 16 -7.91 9.91 21.47
CA TRP A 16 -6.57 10.12 22.03
C TRP A 16 -6.05 11.56 21.95
N VAL A 17 -6.95 12.54 21.90
CA VAL A 17 -6.61 13.96 21.91
C VAL A 17 -6.31 14.45 23.34
N THR A 18 -6.94 13.80 24.34
CA THR A 18 -6.73 14.04 25.76
C THR A 18 -6.17 12.78 26.44
N GLY A 19 -5.36 12.95 27.50
CA GLY A 19 -4.79 11.83 28.27
C GLY A 19 -3.36 11.47 27.85
N PRO A 20 -2.90 10.26 28.25
CA PRO A 20 -1.55 9.80 27.92
C PRO A 20 -1.30 9.77 26.42
N ARG A 21 -0.13 10.24 26.04
CA ARG A 21 0.28 10.36 24.62
C ARG A 21 1.59 9.64 24.43
N GLY A 22 1.69 8.93 23.29
CA GLY A 22 2.88 8.19 22.90
C GLY A 22 3.59 8.83 21.71
N THR A 23 4.27 8.00 20.94
CA THR A 23 4.94 8.35 19.68
C THR A 23 3.91 8.54 18.55
N PRO A 24 4.32 9.14 17.41
CA PRO A 24 3.46 9.20 16.21
C PRO A 24 2.96 7.82 15.74
N ALA A 25 3.83 6.81 15.76
CA ALA A 25 3.47 5.44 15.37
C ALA A 25 2.44 4.82 16.31
N GLU A 26 2.57 5.03 17.62
CA GLU A 26 1.57 4.58 18.61
C GLU A 26 0.22 5.27 18.45
N ALA A 27 0.22 6.59 18.17
CA ALA A 27 -0.99 7.35 17.92
C ALA A 27 -1.73 6.81 16.69
N VAL A 28 -1.01 6.58 15.60
CA VAL A 28 -1.56 6.06 14.34
C VAL A 28 -2.04 4.60 14.53
N ARG A 29 -1.25 3.76 15.19
CA ARG A 29 -1.61 2.36 15.48
C ARG A 29 -2.90 2.26 16.30
N ARG A 30 -3.06 3.10 17.31
CA ARG A 30 -4.25 3.12 18.15
C ARG A 30 -5.52 3.47 17.37
N LEU A 31 -5.42 4.34 16.38
CA LEU A 31 -6.55 4.74 15.53
C LEU A 31 -6.74 3.82 14.32
N GLY A 32 -5.79 2.92 14.06
CA GLY A 32 -5.74 2.03 12.91
C GLY A 32 -5.31 2.75 11.64
N ALA A 33 -6.01 3.81 11.25
CA ALA A 33 -5.66 4.67 10.12
C ALA A 33 -6.27 6.06 10.30
N LEU A 34 -5.55 7.10 9.93
CA LEU A 34 -6.05 8.46 9.88
C LEU A 34 -6.22 8.89 8.43
N GLN A 35 -7.32 9.57 8.11
CA GLN A 35 -7.47 10.15 6.79
C GLN A 35 -6.33 11.12 6.50
N GLY A 36 -5.67 10.93 5.36
CA GLY A 36 -4.47 11.65 4.97
C GLY A 36 -4.60 12.36 3.63
N GLN A 37 -5.82 12.66 3.17
CA GLN A 37 -6.02 13.36 1.89
C GLN A 37 -5.41 14.77 1.93
N ASP A 38 -5.65 15.50 2.99
CA ASP A 38 -4.90 16.70 3.38
C ASP A 38 -3.69 16.27 4.22
N PHE A 39 -2.50 16.24 3.63
CA PHE A 39 -1.31 15.77 4.29
C PHE A 39 -0.87 16.68 5.45
N PRO A 40 -0.79 18.02 5.30
CA PRO A 40 -0.47 18.92 6.41
C PRO A 40 -1.43 18.77 7.57
N GLY A 41 -2.73 18.67 7.31
CA GLY A 41 -3.76 18.46 8.33
C GLY A 41 -3.63 17.11 9.04
N ALA A 42 -3.25 16.05 8.30
CA ALA A 42 -2.97 14.74 8.89
C ALA A 42 -1.76 14.78 9.83
N VAL A 43 -0.66 15.43 9.43
CA VAL A 43 0.52 15.63 10.27
C VAL A 43 0.18 16.36 11.58
N ILE A 44 -0.59 17.46 11.50
CA ILE A 44 -1.07 18.18 12.69
C ILE A 44 -1.96 17.27 13.55
N SER A 45 -2.88 16.54 12.92
CA SER A 45 -3.78 15.62 13.62
C SER A 45 -3.03 14.54 14.39
N ILE A 46 -1.97 13.98 13.82
CA ILE A 46 -1.10 13.01 14.50
C ILE A 46 -0.32 13.70 15.62
N ALA A 47 0.31 14.83 15.36
CA ALA A 47 1.08 15.58 16.35
C ALA A 47 0.26 15.91 17.61
N LEU A 48 -1.01 16.31 17.47
CA LEU A 48 -1.91 16.58 18.60
C LEU A 48 -2.12 15.35 19.52
N ARG A 49 -1.79 14.14 19.05
CA ARG A 49 -1.93 12.87 19.77
C ARG A 49 -0.62 12.34 20.33
N THR A 50 0.49 13.07 20.12
CA THR A 50 1.81 12.71 20.64
C THR A 50 2.13 13.47 21.92
N ALA A 51 3.13 13.00 22.67
CA ALA A 51 3.54 13.60 23.93
C ALA A 51 3.96 15.07 23.75
N ASP A 52 4.83 15.33 22.78
CA ASP A 52 5.43 16.64 22.55
C ASP A 52 4.63 17.56 21.62
N ARG A 53 3.62 17.01 20.93
CA ARG A 53 2.75 17.72 19.96
C ARG A 53 3.52 18.44 18.84
N ARG A 54 4.67 17.90 18.43
CA ARG A 54 5.52 18.51 17.41
C ARG A 54 5.30 17.85 16.04
N ARG A 55 5.12 18.67 15.01
CA ARG A 55 5.05 18.21 13.63
C ARG A 55 6.33 17.48 13.22
N LYS A 56 7.49 17.97 13.69
CA LYS A 56 8.79 17.39 13.39
C LYS A 56 8.90 15.91 13.79
N ASP A 57 8.30 15.52 14.90
CA ASP A 57 8.33 14.12 15.35
C ASP A 57 7.52 13.21 14.40
N VAL A 58 6.46 13.74 13.79
CA VAL A 58 5.67 13.02 12.77
C VAL A 58 6.45 12.89 11.46
N GLU A 59 7.18 13.94 11.06
CA GLU A 59 8.05 13.91 9.88
C GLU A 59 9.18 12.88 10.07
N VAL A 60 9.81 12.86 11.25
CA VAL A 60 10.83 11.85 11.58
C VAL A 60 10.25 10.43 11.51
N ALA A 61 9.05 10.20 12.05
CA ALA A 61 8.41 8.87 11.98
C ALA A 61 8.07 8.45 10.54
N LEU A 62 7.82 9.39 9.62
CA LEU A 62 7.68 9.12 8.19
C LEU A 62 9.03 8.81 7.53
N ASP A 63 10.07 9.59 7.88
CA ASP A 63 11.44 9.43 7.36
C ASP A 63 12.08 8.13 7.83
N ASP A 64 11.74 7.66 9.03
CA ASP A 64 12.22 6.39 9.61
C ASP A 64 11.37 5.17 9.17
N GLY A 65 10.28 5.40 8.44
CA GLY A 65 9.40 4.34 7.96
C GLY A 65 8.56 3.68 9.07
N GLU A 66 8.34 4.35 10.21
CA GLU A 66 7.45 3.88 11.27
C GLU A 66 5.97 4.05 10.90
N ILE A 67 5.66 5.12 10.17
CA ILE A 67 4.35 5.41 9.59
C ILE A 67 4.50 5.69 8.10
N VAL A 68 3.46 5.36 7.34
CA VAL A 68 3.40 5.55 5.88
C VAL A 68 2.05 6.11 5.47
N ARG A 69 1.96 6.63 4.25
CA ARG A 69 0.70 7.07 3.67
C ARG A 69 0.42 6.29 2.39
N SER A 70 -0.80 5.77 2.24
CA SER A 70 -1.20 4.96 1.09
C SER A 70 -2.72 5.00 0.89
N TRP A 71 -3.25 4.20 -0.06
CA TRP A 71 -4.68 4.09 -0.38
C TRP A 71 -5.28 2.75 0.08
N PRO A 72 -5.30 2.41 1.37
CA PRO A 72 -5.77 1.11 1.84
C PRO A 72 -7.29 0.95 1.75
N MET A 73 -8.07 2.02 1.79
CA MET A 73 -9.53 1.92 1.82
C MET A 73 -10.21 3.09 1.10
N ARG A 74 -11.41 2.84 0.57
CA ARG A 74 -12.33 3.81 -0.04
C ARG A 74 -11.72 4.70 -1.13
N GLY A 75 -10.56 4.33 -1.68
CA GLY A 75 -9.87 5.10 -2.72
C GLY A 75 -9.23 6.42 -2.23
N THR A 76 -9.19 6.67 -0.92
CA THR A 76 -8.59 7.87 -0.32
C THR A 76 -7.28 7.56 0.39
N LEU A 77 -6.42 8.57 0.52
CA LEU A 77 -5.16 8.47 1.22
C LEU A 77 -5.37 8.41 2.74
N HIS A 78 -4.63 7.54 3.40
CA HIS A 78 -4.60 7.39 4.85
C HIS A 78 -3.16 7.28 5.34
N VAL A 79 -2.89 7.82 6.52
CA VAL A 79 -1.67 7.57 7.28
C VAL A 79 -1.92 6.41 8.23
N LEU A 80 -1.02 5.44 8.25
CA LEU A 80 -1.12 4.22 9.05
C LEU A 80 0.26 3.76 9.53
N ALA A 81 0.30 2.91 10.54
CA ALA A 81 1.54 2.27 10.96
C ALA A 81 2.08 1.43 9.79
N ALA A 82 3.37 1.55 9.50
CA ALA A 82 3.97 0.90 8.34
C ALA A 82 3.78 -0.61 8.37
N GLU A 83 3.90 -1.22 9.55
CA GLU A 83 3.71 -2.66 9.77
C GLU A 83 2.31 -3.16 9.39
N ASP A 84 1.30 -2.29 9.45
CA ASP A 84 -0.09 -2.64 9.17
C ASP A 84 -0.48 -2.47 7.69
N LEU A 85 0.32 -1.77 6.89
CA LEU A 85 -0.07 -1.45 5.51
C LEU A 85 -0.33 -2.70 4.67
N ARG A 86 0.55 -3.71 4.71
CA ARG A 86 0.44 -4.90 3.87
C ARG A 86 -0.89 -5.63 4.07
N TRP A 87 -1.22 -5.98 5.32
CA TRP A 87 -2.44 -6.72 5.59
C TRP A 87 -3.71 -5.89 5.32
N MET A 88 -3.64 -4.56 5.53
CA MET A 88 -4.76 -3.67 5.19
C MET A 88 -5.02 -3.63 3.69
N LEU A 89 -3.96 -3.57 2.86
CA LEU A 89 -4.11 -3.64 1.41
C LEU A 89 -4.73 -4.97 0.98
N ASP A 90 -4.21 -6.09 1.49
CA ASP A 90 -4.69 -7.43 1.16
C ASP A 90 -6.19 -7.61 1.52
N LEU A 91 -6.60 -7.08 2.65
CA LEU A 91 -7.98 -7.21 3.14
C LEU A 91 -8.95 -6.24 2.45
N LEU A 92 -8.55 -4.99 2.26
CA LEU A 92 -9.49 -3.90 1.93
C LEU A 92 -9.47 -3.51 0.45
N CYS A 93 -8.36 -3.73 -0.28
CA CYS A 93 -8.24 -3.29 -1.66
C CYS A 93 -8.85 -4.24 -2.69
N THR A 94 -9.07 -5.52 -2.37
CA THR A 94 -9.58 -6.52 -3.31
C THR A 94 -10.85 -6.06 -4.05
N ARG A 95 -11.81 -5.50 -3.31
CA ARG A 95 -13.08 -5.00 -3.90
C ARG A 95 -12.86 -3.76 -4.77
N VAL A 96 -11.98 -2.86 -4.36
CA VAL A 96 -11.68 -1.63 -5.11
C VAL A 96 -10.96 -1.97 -6.40
N LEU A 97 -10.00 -2.90 -6.35
CA LEU A 97 -9.25 -3.36 -7.52
C LEU A 97 -10.18 -4.03 -8.54
N ALA A 98 -11.12 -4.87 -8.09
CA ALA A 98 -12.10 -5.50 -8.97
C ALA A 98 -13.01 -4.49 -9.69
N GLY A 99 -13.23 -3.31 -9.10
CA GLY A 99 -14.06 -2.23 -9.68
C GLY A 99 -13.33 -1.29 -10.64
N LEU A 100 -12.01 -1.44 -10.84
CA LEU A 100 -11.24 -0.52 -11.68
C LEU A 100 -11.49 -0.68 -13.18
N THR A 101 -11.95 -1.83 -13.66
CA THR A 101 -12.07 -2.19 -15.08
C THR A 101 -12.86 -1.16 -15.90
N ALA A 102 -14.02 -0.75 -15.41
CA ALA A 102 -14.87 0.22 -16.12
C ALA A 102 -14.20 1.61 -16.23
N ARG A 103 -13.51 2.05 -15.18
CA ARG A 103 -12.80 3.33 -15.20
C ARG A 103 -11.55 3.27 -16.07
N TRP A 104 -10.84 2.15 -16.06
CA TRP A 104 -9.66 1.96 -16.89
C TRP A 104 -10.03 1.96 -18.38
N ALA A 105 -11.14 1.33 -18.76
CA ALA A 105 -11.64 1.38 -20.14
C ALA A 105 -11.87 2.83 -20.60
N GLN A 106 -12.45 3.69 -19.74
CA GLN A 106 -12.64 5.12 -20.06
C GLN A 106 -11.33 5.90 -20.19
N LEU A 107 -10.27 5.45 -19.52
CA LEU A 107 -8.95 6.06 -19.55
C LEU A 107 -8.03 5.36 -20.58
N GLU A 108 -8.53 4.40 -21.31
CA GLU A 108 -7.74 3.58 -22.24
C GLU A 108 -6.51 2.94 -21.56
N LEU A 109 -6.64 2.59 -20.26
CA LEU A 109 -5.63 1.88 -19.49
C LEU A 109 -5.88 0.38 -19.60
N THR A 110 -4.81 -0.37 -19.82
CA THR A 110 -4.80 -1.82 -19.89
C THR A 110 -4.05 -2.45 -18.72
N GLU A 111 -4.23 -3.75 -18.50
CA GLU A 111 -3.40 -4.50 -17.54
C GLU A 111 -1.92 -4.52 -17.97
N ALA A 112 -1.64 -4.51 -19.27
CA ALA A 112 -0.29 -4.42 -19.80
C ALA A 112 0.37 -3.08 -19.45
N ASP A 113 -0.37 -1.96 -19.54
CA ASP A 113 0.14 -0.64 -19.10
C ASP A 113 0.47 -0.65 -17.61
N ALA A 114 -0.37 -1.26 -16.80
CA ALA A 114 -0.16 -1.33 -15.35
C ALA A 114 1.05 -2.21 -14.98
N GLU A 115 1.22 -3.37 -15.64
CA GLU A 115 2.39 -4.22 -15.40
C GLU A 115 3.66 -3.56 -15.92
N ARG A 116 3.61 -2.91 -17.08
CA ARG A 116 4.75 -2.14 -17.58
C ARG A 116 5.13 -0.99 -16.65
N ALA A 117 4.15 -0.23 -16.17
CA ALA A 117 4.39 0.81 -15.17
C ALA A 117 5.00 0.24 -13.89
N ARG A 118 4.55 -0.95 -13.46
CA ARG A 118 5.11 -1.65 -12.30
C ARG A 118 6.59 -2.00 -12.49
N GLU A 119 6.96 -2.58 -13.63
CA GLU A 119 8.35 -2.90 -13.97
C GLU A 119 9.25 -1.66 -13.92
N ILE A 120 8.79 -0.57 -14.53
CA ILE A 120 9.51 0.71 -14.56
C ILE A 120 9.71 1.25 -13.14
N VAL A 121 8.65 1.27 -12.34
CA VAL A 121 8.69 1.75 -10.94
C VAL A 121 9.62 0.90 -10.08
N LEU A 122 9.60 -0.42 -10.24
CA LEU A 122 10.53 -1.32 -9.55
C LEU A 122 11.97 -1.00 -9.95
N ALA A 123 12.27 -0.90 -11.24
CA ALA A 123 13.63 -0.61 -11.72
C ALA A 123 14.13 0.78 -11.25
N THR A 124 13.21 1.76 -11.17
CA THR A 124 13.53 3.14 -10.80
C THR A 124 13.76 3.32 -9.30
N LEU A 125 12.96 2.64 -8.46
CA LEU A 125 12.97 2.83 -7.01
C LEU A 125 13.79 1.79 -6.24
N THR A 126 14.25 0.70 -6.87
CA THR A 126 15.07 -0.33 -6.20
C THR A 126 16.35 0.26 -5.61
N GLY A 127 16.71 -0.16 -4.41
CA GLY A 127 17.90 0.29 -3.67
C GLY A 127 17.61 1.51 -2.78
N ASP A 128 16.47 1.51 -2.08
CA ASP A 128 16.03 2.58 -1.17
C ASP A 128 15.89 3.96 -1.85
N ARG A 129 15.69 4.00 -3.15
CA ARG A 129 15.47 5.24 -3.90
C ARG A 129 14.10 5.84 -3.59
N ARG A 130 14.06 7.15 -3.65
CA ARG A 130 12.89 7.96 -3.31
C ARG A 130 12.64 8.95 -4.44
N MET A 131 11.40 9.07 -4.90
CA MET A 131 11.07 9.98 -5.99
C MET A 131 9.81 10.77 -5.72
N ARG A 132 9.79 12.01 -6.20
CA ARG A 132 8.58 12.80 -6.29
C ARG A 132 7.62 12.16 -7.27
N ARG A 133 6.34 12.45 -7.09
CA ARG A 133 5.30 11.99 -8.00
C ARG A 133 5.55 12.39 -9.45
N THR A 134 5.98 13.64 -9.67
CA THR A 134 6.27 14.19 -11.00
C THR A 134 7.35 13.40 -11.72
N ASP A 135 8.45 13.11 -11.02
CA ASP A 135 9.61 12.43 -11.59
C ASP A 135 9.30 10.96 -11.88
N LEU A 136 8.51 10.33 -10.98
CA LEU A 136 8.08 8.94 -11.19
C LEU A 136 7.11 8.81 -12.36
N LEU A 137 6.19 9.76 -12.54
CA LEU A 137 5.30 9.81 -13.70
C LEU A 137 6.05 10.07 -14.99
N ALA A 138 7.05 10.96 -14.98
CA ALA A 138 7.92 11.22 -16.13
C ALA A 138 8.69 9.94 -16.53
N ALA A 139 9.25 9.20 -15.58
CA ALA A 139 9.92 7.94 -15.86
C ALA A 139 9.00 6.88 -16.50
N ILE A 140 7.74 6.84 -16.09
CA ILE A 140 6.73 5.93 -16.68
C ILE A 140 6.39 6.38 -18.11
N ASP A 141 6.20 7.69 -18.33
CA ASP A 141 5.85 8.27 -19.63
C ASP A 141 6.99 8.11 -20.65
N ASP A 142 8.23 8.39 -20.26
CA ASP A 142 9.45 8.22 -21.06
C ASP A 142 9.65 6.76 -21.50
N ALA A 143 9.19 5.81 -20.71
CA ALA A 143 9.23 4.37 -21.06
C ALA A 143 8.02 3.90 -21.89
N GLY A 144 7.19 4.83 -22.39
CA GLY A 144 6.11 4.59 -23.35
C GLY A 144 4.74 4.27 -22.75
N VAL A 145 4.54 4.46 -21.43
CA VAL A 145 3.23 4.32 -20.79
C VAL A 145 2.67 5.71 -20.51
N ALA A 146 1.72 6.16 -21.33
CA ALA A 146 1.14 7.50 -21.21
C ALA A 146 0.52 7.77 -19.83
N THR A 147 0.95 8.85 -19.17
CA THR A 147 0.52 9.25 -17.82
C THR A 147 -0.35 10.49 -17.78
N THR A 148 -0.64 11.09 -18.94
CA THR A 148 -1.40 12.34 -19.08
C THR A 148 -2.82 12.26 -18.49
N GLY A 149 -3.36 13.39 -18.08
CA GLY A 149 -4.70 13.48 -17.50
C GLY A 149 -4.80 12.69 -16.17
N GLN A 150 -5.74 11.75 -16.09
CA GLN A 150 -5.94 10.94 -14.90
C GLN A 150 -5.20 9.59 -14.94
N ARG A 151 -4.58 9.23 -16.07
CA ARG A 151 -3.92 7.92 -16.24
C ARG A 151 -2.84 7.70 -15.19
N GLY A 152 -1.92 8.66 -15.02
CA GLY A 152 -0.85 8.57 -14.03
C GLY A 152 -1.36 8.44 -12.60
N ALA A 153 -2.43 9.16 -12.23
CA ALA A 153 -3.04 9.02 -10.91
C ALA A 153 -3.63 7.62 -10.68
N HIS A 154 -4.26 7.04 -11.71
CA HIS A 154 -4.81 5.69 -11.65
C HIS A 154 -3.74 4.62 -11.59
N LEU A 155 -2.65 4.76 -12.36
CA LEU A 155 -1.50 3.84 -12.31
C LEU A 155 -0.83 3.84 -10.94
N LEU A 156 -0.43 5.00 -10.41
CA LEU A 156 0.18 5.09 -9.09
C LEU A 156 -0.76 4.60 -7.98
N GLY A 157 -2.05 4.95 -8.08
CA GLY A 157 -3.05 4.44 -7.14
C GLY A 157 -3.25 2.92 -7.21
N TYR A 158 -3.13 2.32 -8.38
CA TYR A 158 -3.13 0.86 -8.56
C TYR A 158 -1.88 0.23 -7.94
N LEU A 159 -0.69 0.75 -8.27
CA LEU A 159 0.58 0.24 -7.73
C LEU A 159 0.64 0.33 -6.20
N ALA A 160 0.07 1.38 -5.61
CA ALA A 160 -0.03 1.50 -4.17
C ALA A 160 -1.00 0.48 -3.56
N ARG A 161 -2.17 0.23 -4.18
CA ARG A 161 -3.16 -0.74 -3.70
C ARG A 161 -2.72 -2.19 -3.88
N THR A 162 -1.89 -2.46 -4.88
CA THR A 162 -1.26 -3.78 -5.08
C THR A 162 -0.01 -3.98 -4.25
N GLY A 163 0.39 -2.96 -3.46
CA GLY A 163 1.51 -3.05 -2.53
C GLY A 163 2.87 -2.94 -3.18
N THR A 164 2.98 -2.33 -4.36
CA THR A 164 4.28 -2.04 -5.00
C THR A 164 4.93 -0.82 -4.36
N VAL A 165 4.16 0.25 -4.14
CA VAL A 165 4.68 1.52 -3.60
C VAL A 165 3.84 2.02 -2.43
N CYS A 166 4.44 2.89 -1.63
CA CYS A 166 3.74 3.76 -0.69
C CYS A 166 4.37 5.15 -0.69
N LEU A 167 3.77 6.09 0.04
CA LEU A 167 4.33 7.41 0.33
C LEU A 167 4.99 7.34 1.71
N GLY A 168 6.28 7.56 1.74
CA GLY A 168 7.11 7.51 2.95
C GLY A 168 7.61 8.89 3.35
N PRO A 169 8.92 9.17 3.18
CA PRO A 169 9.57 10.38 3.66
C PRO A 169 9.11 11.63 2.91
N THR A 170 9.53 12.78 3.44
CA THR A 170 9.40 14.06 2.77
C THR A 170 10.72 14.51 2.15
N ASP A 171 10.66 15.40 1.16
CA ASP A 171 11.83 15.93 0.44
C ASP A 171 12.49 17.15 1.11
N GLY A 172 12.12 17.46 2.34
CA GLY A 172 12.56 18.68 3.04
C GLY A 172 11.76 19.95 2.67
N ALA A 173 11.11 19.98 1.51
CA ALA A 173 10.14 21.02 1.14
C ALA A 173 8.70 20.65 1.56
N GLY A 174 8.52 19.47 2.12
CA GLY A 174 7.22 18.98 2.63
C GLY A 174 6.42 18.15 1.63
N GLU A 175 6.97 17.86 0.43
CA GLU A 175 6.38 16.92 -0.51
C GLU A 175 6.75 15.49 -0.13
N GLN A 176 5.76 14.59 -0.11
CA GLN A 176 6.02 13.17 0.16
C GLN A 176 6.56 12.45 -1.07
N LEU A 177 7.53 11.58 -0.83
CA LEU A 177 8.20 10.79 -1.84
C LEU A 177 7.60 9.38 -1.92
N PHE A 178 7.52 8.86 -3.13
CA PHE A 178 7.22 7.46 -3.39
C PHE A 178 8.44 6.59 -3.11
N VAL A 179 8.19 5.45 -2.48
CA VAL A 179 9.19 4.43 -2.15
C VAL A 179 8.62 3.05 -2.44
N LEU A 180 9.48 2.04 -2.62
CA LEU A 180 9.04 0.65 -2.69
C LEU A 180 8.57 0.19 -1.31
N LEU A 181 7.37 -0.37 -1.24
CA LEU A 181 6.78 -0.81 0.02
C LEU A 181 7.64 -1.87 0.70
N ASP A 182 8.14 -2.84 -0.06
CA ASP A 182 8.90 -3.98 0.50
C ASP A 182 10.30 -3.59 1.01
N GLU A 183 10.88 -2.51 0.49
CA GLU A 183 12.16 -1.98 0.98
C GLU A 183 11.96 -1.04 2.18
N TRP A 184 10.89 -0.23 2.14
CA TRP A 184 10.62 0.79 3.14
C TRP A 184 10.02 0.22 4.44
N VAL A 185 9.11 -0.74 4.34
CA VAL A 185 8.45 -1.37 5.49
C VAL A 185 9.21 -2.60 5.96
N ARG A 186 10.10 -2.41 6.93
CA ARG A 186 11.06 -3.44 7.37
C ARG A 186 10.44 -4.62 8.13
N ALA A 187 9.30 -4.44 8.77
CA ALA A 187 8.66 -5.47 9.61
C ALA A 187 7.14 -5.50 9.42
N PRO A 188 6.64 -5.98 8.27
CA PRO A 188 5.20 -6.01 8.03
C PRO A 188 4.53 -7.02 8.98
N ARG A 189 3.45 -6.57 9.65
CA ARG A 189 2.58 -7.45 10.43
C ARG A 189 1.78 -8.34 9.49
N ARG A 190 1.73 -9.63 9.80
CA ARG A 190 0.86 -10.58 9.11
C ARG A 190 -0.34 -10.89 10.00
N LEU A 191 -1.53 -10.92 9.42
CA LEU A 191 -2.68 -11.48 10.13
C LEU A 191 -2.47 -13.00 10.24
N SER A 192 -2.39 -13.49 11.47
CA SER A 192 -2.41 -14.93 11.75
C SER A 192 -3.85 -15.40 11.61
N GLY A 193 -4.16 -16.05 10.50
CA GLY A 193 -5.47 -16.65 10.25
C GLY A 193 -5.56 -17.16 8.81
N ASP A 194 -6.17 -18.32 8.62
CA ASP A 194 -6.49 -18.94 7.33
C ASP A 194 -7.59 -18.17 6.56
N GLY A 195 -7.46 -16.85 6.46
CA GLY A 195 -8.32 -16.03 5.59
C GLY A 195 -8.03 -16.30 4.11
N PRO A 196 -9.03 -16.23 3.22
CA PRO A 196 -8.80 -16.42 1.78
C PRO A 196 -7.79 -15.40 1.29
N ARG A 197 -6.65 -15.89 0.79
CA ARG A 197 -5.65 -15.03 0.13
C ARG A 197 -6.32 -14.37 -1.08
N PRO A 198 -6.27 -13.05 -1.23
CA PRO A 198 -6.76 -12.40 -2.43
C PRO A 198 -6.04 -13.01 -3.63
N ARG A 199 -6.80 -13.51 -4.59
CA ARG A 199 -6.25 -13.94 -5.88
C ARG A 199 -5.67 -12.68 -6.53
N ALA A 200 -4.40 -12.75 -6.93
CA ALA A 200 -3.83 -11.74 -7.80
C ALA A 200 -4.73 -11.62 -9.04
N VAL A 201 -5.26 -10.44 -9.29
CA VAL A 201 -5.99 -10.14 -10.53
C VAL A 201 -4.94 -10.19 -11.62
N GLY A 202 -5.04 -11.16 -12.56
CA GLY A 202 -4.16 -11.27 -13.73
C GLY A 202 -2.98 -12.25 -13.63
N GLY A 203 -2.77 -12.93 -12.53
CA GLY A 203 -1.76 -14.01 -12.46
C GLY A 203 -2.24 -15.27 -13.16
N ARG A 204 -1.81 -15.51 -14.41
CA ARG A 204 -1.93 -16.81 -15.07
C ARG A 204 -1.34 -17.88 -14.13
N PRO A 205 -2.07 -18.96 -13.80
CA PRO A 205 -1.53 -20.00 -12.95
C PRO A 205 -0.22 -20.52 -13.57
N PRO A 206 0.82 -20.80 -12.78
CA PRO A 206 2.06 -21.35 -13.31
C PRO A 206 1.71 -22.61 -14.10
N ALA A 207 2.18 -22.67 -15.35
CA ALA A 207 1.99 -23.82 -16.22
C ALA A 207 2.45 -25.08 -15.46
N ARG A 208 1.54 -26.06 -15.32
CA ARG A 208 1.90 -27.38 -14.78
C ARG A 208 3.08 -27.89 -15.58
N ARG A 209 4.22 -28.05 -14.94
CA ARG A 209 5.34 -28.79 -15.56
C ARG A 209 4.84 -30.15 -15.98
N PRO A 210 5.09 -30.59 -17.23
CA PRO A 210 4.76 -31.95 -17.64
C PRO A 210 5.52 -32.91 -16.71
N GLY A 211 4.77 -33.79 -16.07
CA GLY A 211 5.32 -34.82 -15.20
C GLY A 211 6.36 -35.63 -16.00
N ARG A 212 7.56 -35.78 -15.46
CA ARG A 212 8.55 -36.74 -15.92
C ARG A 212 7.85 -38.11 -15.93
N ALA A 213 7.68 -38.69 -17.14
CA ALA A 213 7.27 -40.03 -17.28
C ALA A 213 8.33 -40.92 -16.58
N GLY A 214 7.91 -41.61 -15.54
CA GLY A 214 8.71 -42.65 -14.88
C GLY A 214 8.92 -43.84 -15.86
N PRO A 215 9.99 -44.62 -15.67
CA PRO A 215 10.28 -45.75 -16.57
C PRO A 215 9.14 -46.76 -16.51
N ARG A 216 8.66 -47.16 -17.72
CA ARG A 216 7.68 -48.23 -17.89
C ARG A 216 8.25 -49.53 -17.35
N ALA A 217 7.50 -50.18 -16.48
CA ALA A 217 7.78 -51.56 -16.05
C ALA A 217 7.66 -52.53 -17.25
N PRO A 218 8.51 -53.54 -17.33
CA PRO A 218 8.47 -54.54 -18.38
C PRO A 218 7.21 -55.43 -18.26
N GLY A 219 6.46 -55.55 -19.35
CA GLY A 219 5.28 -56.41 -19.43
C GLY A 219 5.60 -57.90 -19.35
N PRO A 220 4.62 -58.76 -18.96
CA PRO A 220 4.81 -60.19 -18.78
C PRO A 220 5.10 -60.89 -20.10
N ARG A 221 6.12 -61.79 -20.07
CA ARG A 221 6.46 -62.65 -21.19
C ARG A 221 5.42 -63.78 -21.32
N HIS A 222 4.77 -63.91 -22.48
CA HIS A 222 3.98 -65.06 -22.81
C HIS A 222 4.90 -66.25 -23.17
N PRO A 223 4.61 -67.45 -22.69
CA PRO A 223 5.29 -68.69 -23.16
C PRO A 223 4.80 -69.06 -24.52
N ARG A 224 5.74 -69.40 -25.39
CA ARG A 224 5.47 -70.03 -26.70
C ARG A 224 5.07 -71.51 -26.49
N ARG A 225 3.99 -71.89 -27.15
CA ARG A 225 3.79 -73.26 -27.70
C ARG A 225 3.65 -73.15 -29.21
#